data_6470d1290a305d3a76ac1ab00b4f3276
#
_entry.id   6470d1290a305d3a76ac1ab00b4f3276
#
_cell.length_a   1.000
_cell.length_b   1.000
_cell.length_c   1.000
_cell.angle_alpha   90.00
_cell.angle_beta   90.00
_cell.angle_gamma   90.00
#
_symmetry.space_group_name_H-M   'P 1'
#
loop_
_entity.id
_entity.type
_entity.pdbx_description
1 polymer ?
#
loop_
_entity_poly.entity_id
_entity_poly.type
_entity_poly.pdbx_seq_one_letter_code
_entity_poly.pdbx_strand_id
1 'polypeptide(L)'
;MTREQIIEEILTIFRREFEIEHPGLDDDLRATYEFDSVDAIELLIGIERFLKSELTHDEKKMAMEIRTINHIVDYVERMVRVREQEAHE
;
A
#
# COMPACT_ATOMS: atom_id res chain seq x y z
N MET A 1 8.89 3.94 11.62
CA MET A 1 8.31 2.65 11.17
C MET A 1 9.28 1.97 10.22
N THR A 2 9.55 0.69 10.43
CA THR A 2 10.48 -0.06 9.60
C THR A 2 9.78 -0.59 8.35
N ARG A 3 10.59 -0.93 7.33
CA ARG A 3 10.05 -1.55 6.12
C ARG A 3 9.34 -2.88 6.45
N GLU A 4 9.89 -3.66 7.38
CA GLU A 4 9.28 -4.92 7.80
C GLU A 4 7.90 -4.72 8.41
N GLN A 5 7.73 -3.69 9.22
CA GLN A 5 6.43 -3.35 9.80
C GLN A 5 5.43 -2.95 8.71
N ILE A 6 5.89 -2.20 7.71
CA ILE A 6 5.05 -1.82 6.57
C ILE A 6 4.64 -3.06 5.77
N ILE A 7 5.57 -3.96 5.51
CA ILE A 7 5.28 -5.21 4.80
C ILE A 7 4.20 -6.00 5.54
N GLU A 8 4.33 -6.17 6.85
CA GLU A 8 3.33 -6.90 7.64
C GLU A 8 1.95 -6.26 7.56
N GLU A 9 1.89 -4.93 7.62
CA GLU A 9 0.60 -4.23 7.52
C GLU A 9 -0.02 -4.39 6.15
N ILE A 10 0.77 -4.31 5.09
CA ILE A 10 0.27 -4.51 3.74
C ILE A 10 -0.22 -5.94 3.54
N LEU A 11 0.54 -6.93 4.01
CA LEU A 11 0.12 -8.33 3.93
C LEU A 11 -1.16 -8.58 4.72
N THR A 12 -1.32 -7.90 5.85
CA THR A 12 -2.54 -8.00 6.65
C THR A 12 -3.74 -7.46 5.88
N ILE A 13 -3.56 -6.34 5.17
CA ILE A 13 -4.61 -5.78 4.32
C ILE A 13 -4.99 -6.78 3.23
N PHE A 14 -4.00 -7.38 2.57
CA PHE A 14 -4.26 -8.36 1.51
C PHE A 14 -5.01 -9.58 2.02
N ARG A 15 -4.65 -10.08 3.17
CA ARG A 15 -5.33 -11.22 3.77
C ARG A 15 -6.77 -10.88 4.19
N ARG A 16 -6.95 -9.75 4.84
CA ARG A 16 -8.26 -9.35 5.39
C ARG A 16 -9.22 -8.88 4.32
N GLU A 17 -8.75 -8.07 3.38
CA GLU A 17 -9.65 -7.44 2.39
C GLU A 17 -9.77 -8.22 1.09
N PHE A 18 -8.73 -8.97 0.70
CA PHE A 18 -8.71 -9.68 -0.57
C PHE A 18 -8.60 -11.19 -0.44
N GLU A 19 -8.51 -11.70 0.77
CA GLU A 19 -8.36 -13.13 1.06
C GLU A 19 -7.13 -13.75 0.39
N ILE A 20 -6.09 -12.95 0.21
CA ILE A 20 -4.82 -13.39 -0.35
C ILE A 20 -3.86 -13.59 0.82
N GLU A 21 -3.48 -14.85 1.11
CA GLU A 21 -2.74 -15.16 2.33
C GLU A 21 -1.22 -15.09 2.22
N HIS A 22 -0.65 -15.54 1.13
CA HIS A 22 0.83 -15.58 1.01
C HIS A 22 1.27 -15.09 -0.36
N PRO A 23 0.99 -13.80 -0.69
CA PRO A 23 1.41 -13.30 -1.99
C PRO A 23 2.93 -13.14 -2.04
N GLY A 24 3.53 -13.46 -3.18
CA GLY A 24 4.92 -13.14 -3.43
C GLY A 24 5.08 -11.62 -3.56
N LEU A 25 6.13 -11.08 -2.95
CA LEU A 25 6.32 -9.62 -2.93
C LEU A 25 6.58 -9.03 -4.31
N ASP A 26 7.06 -9.83 -5.24
CA ASP A 26 7.33 -9.41 -6.61
C ASP A 26 6.33 -9.95 -7.63
N ASP A 27 5.26 -10.62 -7.17
CA ASP A 27 4.23 -11.11 -8.06
C ASP A 27 3.48 -9.93 -8.68
N ASP A 28 3.18 -10.04 -9.97
CA ASP A 28 2.33 -9.07 -10.63
C ASP A 28 0.91 -9.25 -10.13
N LEU A 29 0.39 -8.23 -9.46
CA LEU A 29 -0.91 -8.33 -8.78
C LEU A 29 -2.06 -8.55 -9.77
N ARG A 30 -2.02 -7.93 -10.94
CA ARG A 30 -3.05 -8.13 -11.95
C ARG A 30 -3.00 -9.52 -12.57
N ALA A 31 -1.81 -9.94 -12.96
CA ALA A 31 -1.65 -11.22 -13.65
C ALA A 31 -1.89 -12.40 -12.72
N THR A 32 -1.45 -12.30 -11.47
CA THR A 32 -1.48 -13.41 -10.54
C THR A 32 -2.80 -13.49 -9.74
N TYR A 33 -3.36 -12.34 -9.35
CA TYR A 33 -4.50 -12.28 -8.43
C TYR A 33 -5.71 -11.55 -9.01
N GLU A 34 -5.68 -11.19 -10.29
CA GLU A 34 -6.76 -10.44 -10.94
C GLU A 34 -7.09 -9.13 -10.20
N PHE A 35 -6.08 -8.51 -9.62
CA PHE A 35 -6.22 -7.27 -8.87
C PHE A 35 -6.59 -6.13 -9.82
N ASP A 36 -7.79 -5.58 -9.68
CA ASP A 36 -8.30 -4.55 -10.58
C ASP A 36 -8.36 -3.17 -9.93
N SER A 37 -8.95 -2.21 -10.63
CA SER A 37 -9.01 -0.82 -10.14
C SER A 37 -9.90 -0.67 -8.90
N VAL A 38 -10.92 -1.51 -8.74
CA VAL A 38 -11.75 -1.51 -7.52
C VAL A 38 -10.93 -1.99 -6.34
N ASP A 39 -10.15 -3.05 -6.53
CA ASP A 39 -9.25 -3.56 -5.49
C ASP A 39 -8.22 -2.50 -5.12
N ALA A 40 -7.72 -1.76 -6.09
CA ALA A 40 -6.76 -0.69 -5.84
C ALA A 40 -7.36 0.40 -4.95
N ILE A 41 -8.62 0.76 -5.16
CA ILE A 41 -9.31 1.73 -4.32
C ILE A 41 -9.44 1.21 -2.89
N GLU A 42 -9.80 -0.05 -2.71
CA GLU A 42 -9.90 -0.66 -1.39
C GLU A 42 -8.55 -0.70 -0.69
N LEU A 43 -7.48 -0.99 -1.45
CA LEU A 43 -6.12 -0.97 -0.92
C LEU A 43 -5.76 0.42 -0.41
N LEU A 44 -6.06 1.46 -1.18
CA LEU A 44 -5.76 2.83 -0.78
C LEU A 44 -6.52 3.22 0.49
N ILE A 45 -7.77 2.79 0.62
CA ILE A 45 -8.55 3.02 1.85
C ILE A 45 -7.87 2.34 3.04
N GLY A 46 -7.39 1.10 2.86
CA GLY A 46 -6.66 0.38 3.91
C GLY A 46 -5.38 1.10 4.30
N ILE A 47 -4.66 1.64 3.34
CA ILE A 47 -3.44 2.41 3.59
C ILE A 47 -3.76 3.69 4.37
N GLU A 48 -4.83 4.39 4.01
CA GLU A 48 -5.26 5.59 4.74
C GLU A 48 -5.56 5.27 6.21
N ARG A 49 -6.24 4.16 6.46
CA ARG A 49 -6.53 3.72 7.83
C ARG A 49 -5.25 3.40 8.60
N PHE A 50 -4.32 2.73 7.93
CA PHE A 50 -3.04 2.38 8.51
C PHE A 50 -2.23 3.63 8.86
N LEU A 51 -2.17 4.59 7.96
CA LEU A 51 -1.44 5.83 8.15
C LEU A 51 -2.19 6.83 9.05
N LYS A 52 -3.48 6.61 9.29
CA LYS A 52 -4.37 7.53 9.99
C LYS A 52 -4.34 8.91 9.35
N SER A 53 -4.31 8.95 8.03
CA SER A 53 -4.17 10.17 7.25
C SER A 53 -4.74 9.95 5.87
N GLU A 54 -5.45 10.94 5.34
CA GLU A 54 -5.95 10.88 3.97
C GLU A 54 -4.80 11.03 2.98
N LEU A 55 -4.91 10.32 1.87
CA LEU A 55 -3.96 10.44 0.77
C LEU A 55 -4.29 11.68 -0.05
N THR A 56 -3.26 12.41 -0.46
CA THR A 56 -3.44 13.55 -1.34
C THR A 56 -3.77 13.07 -2.75
N HIS A 57 -4.25 13.98 -3.59
CA HIS A 57 -4.51 13.66 -4.99
C HIS A 57 -3.26 13.13 -5.69
N ASP A 58 -2.12 13.78 -5.46
CA ASP A 58 -0.85 13.35 -6.05
C ASP A 58 -0.42 11.97 -5.56
N GLU A 59 -0.63 11.69 -4.29
CA GLU A 59 -0.33 10.36 -3.73
C GLU A 59 -1.20 9.29 -4.37
N LYS A 60 -2.48 9.55 -4.54
CA LYS A 60 -3.39 8.61 -5.22
C LYS A 60 -2.98 8.38 -6.68
N LYS A 61 -2.52 9.44 -7.34
CA LYS A 61 -2.06 9.35 -8.72
C LYS A 61 -0.82 8.46 -8.84
N MET A 62 0.12 8.60 -7.90
CA MET A 62 1.32 7.76 -7.86
C MET A 62 1.00 6.29 -7.67
N ALA A 63 -0.09 5.98 -6.97
CA ALA A 63 -0.52 4.61 -6.73
C ALA A 63 -0.89 3.87 -8.02
N MET A 64 -1.21 4.58 -9.09
CA MET A 64 -1.56 3.96 -10.36
C MET A 64 -0.39 3.21 -11.01
N GLU A 65 0.84 3.48 -10.58
CA GLU A 65 2.03 2.82 -11.11
C GLU A 65 2.38 1.52 -10.37
N ILE A 66 1.65 1.21 -9.30
CA ILE A 66 1.89 0.01 -8.50
C ILE A 66 1.56 -1.24 -9.29
N ARG A 67 2.47 -2.23 -9.27
CA ARG A 67 2.28 -3.52 -9.92
C ARG A 67 2.52 -4.70 -8.97
N THR A 68 3.32 -4.50 -7.92
CA THR A 68 3.71 -5.56 -6.99
C THR A 68 3.56 -5.06 -5.56
N ILE A 69 3.62 -5.99 -4.59
CA ILE A 69 3.60 -5.60 -3.17
C ILE A 69 4.84 -4.79 -2.82
N ASN A 70 6.01 -5.11 -3.38
CA ASN A 70 7.20 -4.30 -3.16
C ASN A 70 6.99 -2.85 -3.61
N HIS A 71 6.29 -2.63 -4.72
CA HIS A 71 5.94 -1.27 -5.16
C HIS A 71 5.04 -0.57 -4.13
N ILE A 72 4.08 -1.30 -3.55
CA ILE A 72 3.20 -0.74 -2.52
C ILE A 72 4.01 -0.35 -1.29
N VAL A 73 4.93 -1.22 -0.88
CA VAL A 73 5.78 -0.96 0.28
C VAL A 73 6.65 0.28 0.06
N ASP A 74 7.25 0.40 -1.12
CA ASP A 74 8.05 1.59 -1.48
C ASP A 74 7.20 2.85 -1.42
N TYR A 75 5.99 2.77 -1.94
CA TYR A 75 5.02 3.86 -1.93
C TYR A 75 4.68 4.29 -0.50
N VAL A 76 4.35 3.32 0.37
CA VAL A 76 4.00 3.60 1.76
C VAL A 76 5.21 4.14 2.53
N GLU A 77 6.41 3.61 2.30
CA GLU A 77 7.62 4.13 2.93
C GLU A 77 7.81 5.61 2.63
N ARG A 78 7.61 6.00 1.37
CA ARG A 78 7.72 7.40 0.97
C ARG A 78 6.72 8.27 1.70
N MET A 79 5.47 7.81 1.81
CA MET A 79 4.43 8.57 2.48
C MET A 79 4.67 8.68 4.00
N VAL A 80 5.14 7.62 4.62
CA VAL A 80 5.51 7.64 6.04
C VAL A 80 6.61 8.66 6.28
N ARG A 81 7.63 8.66 5.43
CA ARG A 81 8.76 9.58 5.53
C ARG A 81 8.31 11.04 5.41
N VAL A 82 7.44 11.34 4.45
CA VAL A 82 6.91 12.69 4.27
C VAL A 82 6.15 13.14 5.52
N ARG A 83 5.31 12.27 6.08
CA ARG A 83 4.51 12.60 7.25
C ARG A 83 5.35 12.76 8.50
N GLU A 84 6.41 11.98 8.65
CA GLU A 84 7.35 12.14 9.76
C GLU A 84 8.09 13.48 9.68
N GLN A 85 8.44 13.92 8.48
CA GLN A 85 9.07 15.23 8.29
C GLN A 85 8.11 16.36 8.63
N GLU A 86 6.85 16.25 8.25
CA GLU A 86 5.84 17.25 8.58
C GLU A 86 5.60 17.34 10.09
N ALA A 87 5.71 16.23 10.80
CA ALA A 87 5.49 16.19 12.24
C ALA A 87 6.58 16.91 13.05
N HIS A 88 7.69 17.23 12.42
CA HIS A 88 8.81 17.93 13.09
C HIS A 88 8.70 19.47 13.07
N GLU A 89 7.68 19.97 12.48
CA GLU A 89 7.43 21.41 12.49
C GLU A 89 6.61 21.85 13.74
#